data_a6e5d5a1a3a67554b0c203cec13477f1
#
_entry.id   a6e5d5a1a3a67554b0c203cec13477f1
#
_cell.length_a   1.000
_cell.length_b   1.000
_cell.length_c   1.000
_cell.angle_alpha   90.00
_cell.angle_beta   90.00
_cell.angle_gamma   90.00
#
_symmetry.space_group_name_H-M   'P 1'
#
loop_
_entity.id
_entity.type
_entity.pdbx_description
1 polymer ?
#
loop_
_entity_poly.entity_id
_entity_poly.type
_entity_poly.pdbx_seq_one_letter_code
_entity_poly.pdbx_strand_id
1 'polypeptide(L)'
;IRSAYTGSWYSNEDIELFLTGEGVSFKRYDDDALFDIVSDALINGGVVGWFNGRAEFGPRALGGRSILADPRRQDAKELLNAKVKRRESFRPFAPSILAEQVDAFFEVNDSVPFMEKVFPIRNEKQHLIPAVTHVDGTGRLQSVEKDTNPRYYNLINTFFQKTGVPILLNTSFNENEPIVNSPIEALD
;
A
#
# COMPACT_ATOMS: atom_id res chain seq x y z
N ILE A 1 -12.95 0.82 17.57
CA ILE A 1 -12.36 -0.30 16.79
C ILE A 1 -10.86 -0.08 16.79
N ARG A 2 -10.08 -1.11 17.18
CA ARG A 2 -8.61 -1.00 17.25
C ARG A 2 -7.89 -1.52 16.01
N SER A 3 -8.53 -2.40 15.22
CA SER A 3 -7.93 -2.99 14.03
C SER A 3 -9.02 -3.42 13.03
N ALA A 4 -8.72 -3.28 11.74
CA ALA A 4 -9.54 -3.78 10.64
C ALA A 4 -9.07 -5.18 10.15
N TYR A 5 -7.93 -5.69 10.59
CA TYR A 5 -7.33 -6.94 10.13
C TYR A 5 -7.95 -8.16 10.83
N THR A 6 -9.19 -8.48 10.47
CA THR A 6 -9.99 -9.55 11.09
C THR A 6 -10.47 -10.60 10.08
N GLY A 7 -10.16 -10.42 8.80
CA GLY A 7 -10.57 -11.33 7.72
C GLY A 7 -9.70 -12.58 7.60
N SER A 8 -9.71 -13.21 6.42
CA SER A 8 -8.95 -14.43 6.11
C SER A 8 -7.45 -14.25 6.34
N TRP A 9 -6.83 -15.34 6.75
CA TRP A 9 -5.40 -15.42 7.00
C TRP A 9 -4.86 -16.75 6.45
N TYR A 10 -3.67 -16.69 5.89
CA TYR A 10 -2.95 -17.84 5.36
C TYR A 10 -1.53 -17.83 5.91
N SER A 11 -1.03 -18.97 6.37
CA SER A 11 0.38 -19.09 6.79
C SER A 11 1.31 -19.06 5.59
N ASN A 12 2.60 -18.85 5.83
CA ASN A 12 3.60 -18.96 4.76
C ASN A 12 3.62 -20.37 4.17
N GLU A 13 3.43 -21.38 5.02
CA GLU A 13 3.36 -22.79 4.65
C GLU A 13 2.17 -23.09 3.74
N ASP A 14 0.99 -22.53 4.05
CA ASP A 14 -0.22 -22.66 3.21
C ASP A 14 0.01 -22.03 1.83
N ILE A 15 0.61 -20.83 1.80
CA ILE A 15 0.91 -20.12 0.54
C ILE A 15 1.96 -20.89 -0.29
N GLU A 16 3.02 -21.40 0.35
CA GLU A 16 4.06 -22.18 -0.31
C GLU A 16 3.51 -23.49 -0.90
N LEU A 17 2.67 -24.19 -0.13
CA LEU A 17 2.00 -25.41 -0.59
C LEU A 17 1.10 -25.12 -1.80
N PHE A 18 0.32 -24.04 -1.74
CA PHE A 18 -0.54 -23.59 -2.83
C PHE A 18 0.28 -23.25 -4.08
N LEU A 19 1.30 -22.41 -3.99
CA LEU A 19 2.14 -22.00 -5.12
C LEU A 19 2.84 -23.21 -5.78
N THR A 20 3.29 -24.16 -4.95
CA THR A 20 3.91 -25.40 -5.42
C THR A 20 2.89 -26.27 -6.17
N GLY A 21 1.68 -26.39 -5.64
CA GLY A 21 0.59 -27.15 -6.24
C GLY A 21 0.15 -26.60 -7.61
N GLU A 22 0.14 -25.28 -7.76
CA GLU A 22 -0.17 -24.57 -9.00
C GLU A 22 1.04 -24.50 -9.98
N GLY A 23 2.20 -25.01 -9.60
CA GLY A 23 3.41 -24.96 -10.43
C GLY A 23 3.99 -23.56 -10.62
N VAL A 24 3.67 -22.64 -9.72
CA VAL A 24 4.15 -21.26 -9.76
C VAL A 24 5.60 -21.20 -9.26
N SER A 25 6.48 -20.60 -10.04
CA SER A 25 7.87 -20.33 -9.59
C SER A 25 7.89 -19.17 -8.61
N PHE A 26 8.44 -19.40 -7.44
CA PHE A 26 8.58 -18.37 -6.40
C PHE A 26 9.94 -18.43 -5.71
N LYS A 27 10.27 -17.36 -4.97
CA LYS A 27 11.43 -17.30 -4.09
C LYS A 27 10.99 -16.92 -2.69
N ARG A 28 11.60 -17.54 -1.70
CA ARG A 28 11.39 -17.21 -0.29
C ARG A 28 12.52 -16.31 0.21
N TYR A 29 12.15 -15.27 0.95
CA TYR A 29 13.07 -14.33 1.57
C TYR A 29 12.72 -14.17 3.05
N ASP A 30 13.68 -13.79 3.88
CA ASP A 30 13.37 -13.19 5.18
C ASP A 30 12.76 -11.80 5.01
N ASP A 31 12.19 -11.26 6.09
CA ASP A 31 11.45 -10.00 6.02
C ASP A 31 12.34 -8.82 5.59
N ASP A 32 13.57 -8.73 6.08
CA ASP A 32 14.47 -7.61 5.77
C ASP A 32 14.87 -7.61 4.28
N ALA A 33 15.25 -8.77 3.75
CA ALA A 33 15.54 -8.92 2.33
C ALA A 33 14.30 -8.67 1.45
N LEU A 34 13.10 -9.10 1.90
CA LEU A 34 11.85 -8.85 1.20
C LEU A 34 11.54 -7.35 1.13
N PHE A 35 11.63 -6.63 2.26
CA PHE A 35 11.37 -5.18 2.28
C PHE A 35 12.35 -4.42 1.40
N ASP A 36 13.61 -4.85 1.38
CA ASP A 36 14.65 -4.25 0.54
C ASP A 36 14.34 -4.44 -0.96
N ILE A 37 14.05 -5.66 -1.38
CA ILE A 37 13.69 -6.00 -2.77
C ILE A 37 12.41 -5.27 -3.22
N VAL A 38 11.38 -5.26 -2.37
CA VAL A 38 10.11 -4.59 -2.70
C VAL A 38 10.31 -3.09 -2.80
N SER A 39 11.06 -2.49 -1.87
CA SER A 39 11.37 -1.05 -1.91
C SER A 39 12.13 -0.68 -3.19
N ASP A 40 13.12 -1.47 -3.59
CA ASP A 40 13.87 -1.24 -4.83
C ASP A 40 12.99 -1.38 -6.08
N ALA A 41 12.10 -2.38 -6.11
CA ALA A 41 11.15 -2.54 -7.19
C ALA A 41 10.24 -1.30 -7.33
N LEU A 42 9.71 -0.78 -6.20
CA LEU A 42 8.88 0.43 -6.19
C LEU A 42 9.66 1.67 -6.66
N ILE A 43 10.88 1.89 -6.14
CA ILE A 43 11.77 3.00 -6.51
C ILE A 43 12.09 2.98 -8.01
N ASN A 44 12.27 1.80 -8.58
CA ASN A 44 12.51 1.62 -10.02
C ASN A 44 11.22 1.71 -10.88
N GLY A 45 10.09 2.09 -10.28
CA GLY A 45 8.83 2.35 -10.96
C GLY A 45 7.95 1.12 -11.15
N GLY A 46 8.24 0.04 -10.43
CA GLY A 46 7.39 -1.15 -10.37
C GLY A 46 6.09 -0.91 -9.61
N VAL A 47 5.14 -1.79 -9.86
CA VAL A 47 3.89 -1.92 -9.13
C VAL A 47 3.92 -3.28 -8.45
N VAL A 48 3.57 -3.33 -7.15
CA VAL A 48 3.68 -4.55 -6.34
C VAL A 48 2.30 -4.93 -5.79
N GLY A 49 1.85 -6.15 -6.10
CA GLY A 49 0.78 -6.79 -5.36
C GLY A 49 1.28 -7.21 -3.97
N TRP A 50 0.66 -6.69 -2.92
CA TRP A 50 1.04 -6.92 -1.53
C TRP A 50 -0.06 -7.67 -0.79
N PHE A 51 0.17 -8.98 -0.61
CA PHE A 51 -0.71 -9.89 0.13
C PHE A 51 -0.05 -10.25 1.46
N ASN A 52 -0.55 -9.71 2.57
CA ASN A 52 0.12 -9.76 3.86
C ASN A 52 -0.85 -9.95 5.03
N GLY A 53 -0.58 -10.92 5.88
CA GLY A 53 -1.34 -11.14 7.12
C GLY A 53 -2.84 -11.37 6.90
N ARG A 54 -3.64 -10.88 7.83
CA ARG A 54 -5.11 -10.97 7.71
C ARG A 54 -5.66 -9.95 6.73
N ALA A 55 -6.69 -10.36 5.98
CA ALA A 55 -7.46 -9.42 5.17
C ALA A 55 -8.14 -8.38 6.04
N GLU A 56 -8.31 -7.18 5.49
CA GLU A 56 -9.08 -6.11 6.11
C GLU A 56 -10.57 -6.42 6.09
N PHE A 57 -11.27 -6.08 7.16
CA PHE A 57 -12.73 -6.03 7.20
C PHE A 57 -13.18 -4.60 6.86
N GLY A 58 -13.75 -4.43 5.70
CA GLY A 58 -14.20 -3.11 5.21
C GLY A 58 -13.85 -2.85 3.74
N PRO A 59 -14.23 -1.67 3.21
CA PRO A 59 -14.13 -1.38 1.77
C PRO A 59 -12.72 -0.91 1.34
N ARG A 60 -11.75 -0.84 2.24
CA ARG A 60 -10.42 -0.29 1.99
C ARG A 60 -9.32 -1.31 2.19
N ALA A 61 -8.37 -1.35 1.26
CA ALA A 61 -7.10 -2.03 1.47
C ALA A 61 -6.18 -1.14 2.32
N LEU A 62 -5.66 -1.70 3.40
CA LEU A 62 -4.87 -0.99 4.41
C LEU A 62 -3.47 -1.60 4.58
N GLY A 63 -2.95 -2.31 3.58
CA GLY A 63 -1.66 -2.97 3.61
C GLY A 63 -1.73 -4.48 3.91
N GLY A 64 -2.92 -5.09 3.83
CA GLY A 64 -3.12 -6.54 3.87
C GLY A 64 -3.38 -7.11 2.48
N ARG A 65 -4.24 -6.47 1.71
CA ARG A 65 -4.63 -6.83 0.33
C ARG A 65 -4.51 -5.60 -0.56
N SER A 66 -3.28 -5.19 -0.84
CA SER A 66 -2.96 -3.89 -1.44
C SER A 66 -2.19 -4.03 -2.75
N ILE A 67 -2.35 -3.06 -3.62
CA ILE A 67 -1.42 -2.75 -4.70
C ILE A 67 -0.66 -1.50 -4.29
N LEU A 68 0.67 -1.56 -4.34
CA LEU A 68 1.58 -0.53 -3.90
C LEU A 68 2.37 0.06 -5.06
N ALA A 69 2.66 1.36 -5.01
CA ALA A 69 3.53 2.05 -5.94
C ALA A 69 4.26 3.22 -5.25
N ASP A 70 5.26 3.77 -5.95
CA ASP A 70 6.02 4.93 -5.51
C ASP A 70 5.16 6.21 -5.64
N PRO A 71 4.84 6.92 -4.54
CA PRO A 71 4.01 8.12 -4.57
C PRO A 71 4.71 9.34 -5.19
N ARG A 72 6.03 9.30 -5.32
CA ARG A 72 6.86 10.40 -5.85
C ARG A 72 6.74 10.54 -7.37
N ARG A 73 6.28 9.49 -8.05
CA ARG A 73 6.17 9.43 -9.50
C ARG A 73 4.84 9.99 -9.96
N GLN A 74 4.87 11.06 -10.71
CA GLN A 74 3.66 11.69 -11.27
C GLN A 74 2.92 10.76 -12.24
N ASP A 75 3.65 9.94 -13.00
CA ASP A 75 3.09 8.98 -13.96
C ASP A 75 2.49 7.72 -13.31
N ALA A 76 2.80 7.43 -12.03
CA ALA A 76 2.28 6.25 -11.32
C ALA A 76 0.76 6.24 -11.27
N LYS A 77 0.12 7.39 -11.10
CA LYS A 77 -1.33 7.53 -11.09
C LYS A 77 -1.95 7.14 -12.44
N GLU A 78 -1.40 7.62 -13.53
CA GLU A 78 -1.88 7.30 -14.88
C GLU A 78 -1.64 5.83 -15.21
N LEU A 79 -0.45 5.33 -14.91
CA LEU A 79 -0.07 3.93 -15.11
C LEU A 79 -1.02 2.97 -14.40
N LEU A 80 -1.27 3.22 -13.10
CA LEU A 80 -2.16 2.38 -12.30
C LEU A 80 -3.61 2.44 -12.76
N ASN A 81 -4.12 3.63 -13.08
CA ASN A 81 -5.49 3.76 -13.59
C ASN A 81 -5.67 3.12 -14.96
N ALA A 82 -4.70 3.27 -15.87
CA ALA A 82 -4.78 2.73 -17.24
C ALA A 82 -4.53 1.22 -17.31
N LYS A 83 -3.48 0.73 -16.64
CA LYS A 83 -3.02 -0.66 -16.81
C LYS A 83 -3.51 -1.65 -15.76
N VAL A 84 -3.75 -1.18 -14.54
CA VAL A 84 -4.13 -2.04 -13.42
C VAL A 84 -5.61 -1.90 -13.08
N LYS A 85 -6.11 -0.67 -13.00
CA LYS A 85 -7.50 -0.41 -12.59
C LYS A 85 -8.47 -0.25 -13.77
N ARG A 86 -7.97 -0.08 -14.98
CA ARG A 86 -8.76 0.16 -16.22
C ARG A 86 -9.91 1.12 -16.01
N ARG A 87 -9.61 2.26 -15.41
CA ARG A 87 -10.58 3.30 -15.04
C ARG A 87 -10.05 4.70 -15.39
N GLU A 88 -10.86 5.71 -15.15
CA GLU A 88 -10.55 7.10 -15.49
C GLU A 88 -9.29 7.60 -14.77
N SER A 89 -8.41 8.29 -15.49
CA SER A 89 -7.11 8.76 -15.01
C SER A 89 -7.19 9.78 -13.87
N PHE A 90 -8.34 10.50 -13.74
CA PHE A 90 -8.49 11.50 -12.70
C PHE A 90 -8.73 10.92 -11.30
N ARG A 91 -9.11 9.64 -11.17
CA ARG A 91 -9.37 9.01 -9.86
C ARG A 91 -8.12 9.02 -9.00
N PRO A 92 -8.20 9.58 -7.77
CA PRO A 92 -7.05 9.65 -6.89
C PRO A 92 -6.73 8.30 -6.24
N PHE A 93 -5.47 8.15 -5.83
CA PHE A 93 -5.00 7.09 -4.96
C PHE A 93 -4.73 7.61 -3.56
N ALA A 94 -4.60 6.72 -2.60
CA ALA A 94 -4.46 7.06 -1.19
C ALA A 94 -3.01 6.91 -0.73
N PRO A 95 -2.49 7.82 0.11
CA PRO A 95 -1.23 7.67 0.82
C PRO A 95 -1.39 6.81 2.07
N SER A 96 -0.48 5.84 2.25
CA SER A 96 -0.21 5.20 3.53
C SER A 96 1.11 5.72 4.08
N ILE A 97 1.10 6.33 5.26
CA ILE A 97 2.24 6.99 5.90
C ILE A 97 2.57 6.33 7.24
N LEU A 98 3.84 6.35 7.65
CA LEU A 98 4.23 6.02 9.03
C LEU A 98 3.50 6.95 10.01
N ALA A 99 2.89 6.39 11.05
CA ALA A 99 2.02 7.15 11.97
C ALA A 99 2.73 8.37 12.58
N GLU A 100 3.99 8.22 12.97
CA GLU A 100 4.82 9.30 13.55
C GLU A 100 5.26 10.38 12.54
N GLN A 101 5.01 10.17 11.25
CA GLN A 101 5.35 11.12 10.18
C GLN A 101 4.12 11.87 9.64
N VAL A 102 2.93 11.62 10.18
CA VAL A 102 1.68 12.23 9.72
C VAL A 102 1.76 13.75 9.76
N ASP A 103 2.14 14.34 10.91
CA ASP A 103 2.23 15.79 11.07
C ASP A 103 3.27 16.44 10.15
N ALA A 104 4.30 15.71 9.73
CA ALA A 104 5.32 16.24 8.80
C ALA A 104 4.77 16.45 7.38
N PHE A 105 3.72 15.75 6.97
CA PHE A 105 3.14 15.80 5.64
C PHE A 105 1.72 16.33 5.56
N PHE A 106 0.92 16.18 6.61
CA PHE A 106 -0.49 16.55 6.64
C PHE A 106 -0.79 17.59 7.72
N GLU A 107 -1.83 18.37 7.50
CA GLU A 107 -2.33 19.35 8.48
C GLU A 107 -3.25 18.67 9.51
N VAL A 108 -2.76 17.59 10.10
CA VAL A 108 -3.44 16.80 11.13
C VAL A 108 -2.40 16.09 12.00
N ASN A 109 -2.70 15.91 13.27
CA ASN A 109 -1.85 15.20 14.24
C ASN A 109 -2.63 14.07 14.95
N ASP A 110 -3.57 13.44 14.26
CA ASP A 110 -4.37 12.33 14.78
C ASP A 110 -4.02 11.01 14.09
N SER A 111 -4.29 9.89 14.76
CA SER A 111 -4.26 8.57 14.16
C SER A 111 -5.45 8.41 13.20
N VAL A 112 -5.17 8.04 11.93
CA VAL A 112 -6.17 7.84 10.87
C VAL A 112 -5.95 6.48 10.22
N PRO A 113 -6.19 5.36 10.93
CA PRO A 113 -5.75 4.03 10.46
C PRO A 113 -6.63 3.43 9.35
N PHE A 114 -7.85 3.96 9.10
CA PHE A 114 -8.85 3.30 8.25
C PHE A 114 -9.07 3.96 6.88
N MET A 115 -8.26 4.96 6.50
CA MET A 115 -8.35 5.62 5.19
C MET A 115 -9.76 6.17 4.87
N GLU A 116 -10.49 6.61 5.89
CA GLU A 116 -11.87 7.11 5.76
C GLU A 116 -11.96 8.63 5.65
N LYS A 117 -10.89 9.35 5.96
CA LYS A 117 -10.86 10.81 6.01
C LYS A 117 -9.85 11.42 5.04
N VAL A 118 -10.18 12.59 4.55
CA VAL A 118 -9.36 13.41 3.66
C VAL A 118 -8.82 14.59 4.45
N PHE A 119 -7.51 14.86 4.32
CA PHE A 119 -6.83 15.95 4.99
C PHE A 119 -5.98 16.76 4.02
N PRO A 120 -5.78 18.06 4.25
CA PRO A 120 -4.82 18.85 3.48
C PRO A 120 -3.39 18.30 3.64
N ILE A 121 -2.70 18.17 2.51
CA ILE A 121 -1.26 17.92 2.49
C ILE A 121 -0.56 19.27 2.57
N ARG A 122 0.47 19.40 3.42
CA ARG A 122 1.24 20.64 3.56
C ARG A 122 1.76 21.07 2.19
N ASN A 123 1.57 22.34 1.83
CA ASN A 123 1.87 22.87 0.50
C ASN A 123 3.29 22.52 0.02
N GLU A 124 4.26 22.65 0.93
CA GLU A 124 5.68 22.35 0.67
C GLU A 124 5.97 20.84 0.50
N LYS A 125 5.00 19.96 0.78
CA LYS A 125 5.14 18.50 0.66
C LYS A 125 4.42 17.91 -0.56
N GLN A 126 3.46 18.63 -1.13
CA GLN A 126 2.63 18.13 -2.24
C GLN A 126 3.47 17.66 -3.44
N HIS A 127 4.52 18.41 -3.79
CA HIS A 127 5.42 18.08 -4.91
C HIS A 127 6.25 16.81 -4.69
N LEU A 128 6.40 16.35 -3.44
CA LEU A 128 7.13 15.12 -3.10
C LEU A 128 6.29 13.86 -3.32
N ILE A 129 4.96 13.99 -3.32
CA ILE A 129 4.02 12.85 -3.40
C ILE A 129 2.88 13.10 -4.41
N PRO A 130 3.20 13.50 -5.65
CA PRO A 130 2.19 13.94 -6.61
C PRO A 130 1.16 12.84 -6.98
N ALA A 131 1.55 11.56 -6.93
CA ALA A 131 0.65 10.46 -7.29
C ALA A 131 -0.51 10.25 -6.31
N VAL A 132 -0.39 10.75 -5.07
CA VAL A 132 -1.40 10.61 -4.01
C VAL A 132 -1.97 11.96 -3.56
N THR A 133 -1.54 13.05 -4.19
CA THR A 133 -2.07 14.39 -3.97
C THR A 133 -3.28 14.62 -4.88
N HIS A 134 -4.41 14.99 -4.31
CA HIS A 134 -5.61 15.36 -5.05
C HIS A 134 -5.43 16.75 -5.70
N VAL A 135 -6.29 17.09 -6.67
CA VAL A 135 -6.23 18.37 -7.38
C VAL A 135 -6.35 19.57 -6.43
N ASP A 136 -7.07 19.41 -5.33
CA ASP A 136 -7.28 20.42 -4.29
C ASP A 136 -6.18 20.44 -3.20
N GLY A 137 -5.10 19.68 -3.38
CA GLY A 137 -3.99 19.61 -2.42
C GLY A 137 -4.25 18.71 -1.21
N THR A 138 -5.31 17.90 -1.24
CA THR A 138 -5.64 16.99 -0.15
C THR A 138 -5.19 15.55 -0.45
N GLY A 139 -5.27 14.68 0.57
CA GLY A 139 -5.05 13.23 0.43
C GLY A 139 -5.94 12.44 1.38
N ARG A 140 -6.43 11.27 0.92
CA ARG A 140 -7.19 10.35 1.75
C ARG A 140 -6.24 9.46 2.54
N LEU A 141 -5.90 9.94 3.73
CA LEU A 141 -4.82 9.47 4.58
C LEU A 141 -5.10 8.10 5.22
N GLN A 142 -4.07 7.25 5.25
CA GLN A 142 -3.94 6.15 6.20
C GLN A 142 -2.65 6.31 7.00
N SER A 143 -2.76 6.41 8.34
CA SER A 143 -1.61 6.25 9.23
C SER A 143 -1.35 4.78 9.55
N VAL A 144 -0.10 4.33 9.45
CA VAL A 144 0.31 2.95 9.69
C VAL A 144 1.12 2.88 10.98
N GLU A 145 0.57 2.21 11.98
CA GLU A 145 1.20 1.99 13.28
C GLU A 145 1.96 0.66 13.28
N LYS A 146 3.15 0.66 13.88
CA LYS A 146 4.01 -0.53 13.95
C LYS A 146 3.34 -1.72 14.63
N ASP A 147 2.59 -1.46 15.70
CA ASP A 147 1.93 -2.52 16.49
C ASP A 147 0.72 -3.12 15.78
N THR A 148 0.11 -2.38 14.85
CA THR A 148 -1.11 -2.80 14.14
C THR A 148 -0.80 -3.62 12.89
N ASN A 149 0.21 -3.21 12.11
CA ASN A 149 0.67 -3.94 10.92
C ASN A 149 2.20 -3.81 10.77
N PRO A 150 2.96 -4.60 11.54
CA PRO A 150 4.42 -4.46 11.62
C PRO A 150 5.12 -4.67 10.28
N ARG A 151 4.68 -5.60 9.44
CA ARG A 151 5.33 -5.85 8.13
C ARG A 151 5.10 -4.71 7.17
N TYR A 152 3.88 -4.16 7.10
CA TYR A 152 3.59 -3.02 6.24
C TYR A 152 4.29 -1.75 6.73
N TYR A 153 4.32 -1.53 8.04
CA TYR A 153 5.10 -0.46 8.66
C TYR A 153 6.59 -0.55 8.28
N ASN A 154 7.20 -1.72 8.44
CA ASN A 154 8.62 -1.92 8.12
C ASN A 154 8.92 -1.74 6.63
N LEU A 155 8.03 -2.16 5.74
CA LEU A 155 8.15 -1.90 4.31
C LEU A 155 8.17 -0.39 4.02
N ILE A 156 7.22 0.38 4.57
CA ILE A 156 7.19 1.84 4.42
C ILE A 156 8.46 2.47 5.01
N ASN A 157 8.91 1.98 6.17
CA ASN A 157 10.13 2.48 6.81
C ASN A 157 11.39 2.19 5.96
N THR A 158 11.51 1.02 5.36
CA THR A 158 12.62 0.70 4.45
C THR A 158 12.61 1.61 3.22
N PHE A 159 11.43 1.85 2.64
CA PHE A 159 11.27 2.81 1.55
C PHE A 159 11.64 4.23 2.00
N PHE A 160 11.24 4.65 3.20
CA PHE A 160 11.60 5.95 3.78
C PHE A 160 13.11 6.12 3.94
N GLN A 161 13.80 5.11 4.47
CA GLN A 161 15.27 5.15 4.63
C GLN A 161 15.99 5.33 3.28
N LYS A 162 15.46 4.75 2.21
CA LYS A 162 16.05 4.86 0.86
C LYS A 162 15.70 6.15 0.14
N THR A 163 14.55 6.76 0.44
CA THR A 163 13.99 7.84 -0.40
C THR A 163 13.79 9.17 0.33
N GLY A 164 13.77 9.17 1.65
CA GLY A 164 13.38 10.32 2.46
C GLY A 164 11.86 10.61 2.47
N VAL A 165 11.04 9.74 1.85
CA VAL A 165 9.57 9.89 1.81
C VAL A 165 8.91 8.74 2.58
N PRO A 166 8.24 9.00 3.73
CA PRO A 166 7.66 7.98 4.61
C PRO A 166 6.28 7.49 4.15
N ILE A 167 6.04 7.44 2.85
CA ILE A 167 4.72 7.22 2.24
C ILE A 167 4.82 6.23 1.09
N LEU A 168 3.85 5.31 1.01
CA LEU A 168 3.57 4.53 -0.20
C LEU A 168 2.18 4.89 -0.76
N LEU A 169 2.04 4.87 -2.08
CA LEU A 169 0.74 4.82 -2.72
C LEU A 169 0.11 3.46 -2.45
N ASN A 170 -1.12 3.47 -1.94
CA ASN A 170 -1.88 2.28 -1.60
C ASN A 170 -3.25 2.29 -2.30
N THR A 171 -3.57 1.20 -2.97
CA THR A 171 -4.92 0.94 -3.50
C THR A 171 -5.30 -0.53 -3.28
N SER A 172 -6.57 -0.85 -3.41
CA SER A 172 -7.07 -2.21 -3.24
C SER A 172 -6.48 -3.19 -4.26
N PHE A 173 -6.22 -4.43 -3.83
CA PHE A 173 -5.73 -5.48 -4.71
C PHE A 173 -6.91 -6.12 -5.45
N ASN A 174 -7.31 -5.48 -6.53
CA ASN A 174 -8.32 -5.91 -7.49
C ASN A 174 -8.22 -5.05 -8.76
N GLU A 175 -8.86 -5.47 -9.82
CA GLU A 175 -9.13 -4.63 -11.00
C GLU A 175 -10.53 -3.99 -10.85
N ASN A 176 -11.60 -4.71 -11.20
CA ASN A 176 -13.01 -4.28 -11.10
C ASN A 176 -13.86 -5.22 -10.23
N GLU A 177 -13.34 -6.40 -9.91
CA GLU A 177 -13.93 -7.41 -9.03
C GLU A 177 -13.73 -7.04 -7.55
N PRO A 178 -14.28 -7.81 -6.60
CA PRO A 178 -13.98 -7.67 -5.18
C PRO A 178 -12.48 -7.75 -4.89
N ILE A 179 -12.05 -7.16 -3.77
CA ILE A 179 -10.66 -7.23 -3.29
C ILE A 179 -10.30 -8.70 -3.07
N VAL A 180 -9.12 -9.10 -3.57
CA VAL A 180 -8.60 -10.47 -3.39
C VAL A 180 -8.62 -10.88 -1.91
N ASN A 181 -9.08 -12.08 -1.63
CA ASN A 181 -9.20 -12.60 -0.29
C ASN A 181 -8.34 -13.86 -0.06
N SER A 182 -8.02 -14.57 -1.13
CA SER A 182 -7.25 -15.82 -1.11
C SER A 182 -5.99 -15.73 -2.01
N PRO A 183 -5.01 -16.63 -1.80
CA PRO A 183 -3.82 -16.68 -2.65
C PRO A 183 -4.12 -16.92 -4.14
N ILE A 184 -5.16 -17.72 -4.46
CA ILE A 184 -5.54 -17.99 -5.85
C ILE A 184 -6.04 -16.72 -6.54
N GLU A 185 -6.91 -15.95 -5.87
CA GLU A 185 -7.43 -14.68 -6.40
C GLU A 185 -6.33 -13.62 -6.58
N ALA A 186 -5.22 -13.76 -5.86
CA ALA A 186 -4.08 -12.83 -5.98
C ALA A 186 -3.15 -13.19 -7.15
N LEU A 187 -3.26 -14.42 -7.71
CA LEU A 187 -2.48 -14.87 -8.87
C LEU A 187 -3.22 -14.66 -10.20
N ASP A 188 -4.56 -14.71 -10.19
CA ASP A 188 -5.43 -14.49 -11.35
C ASP A 188 -5.41 -13.00 -11.79
#